data_ec5cf7a098a06abf0ed3360cd7e4a34e
#
_entry.id   ec5cf7a098a06abf0ed3360cd7e4a34e
#
_cell.length_a   1.000
_cell.length_b   1.000
_cell.length_c   1.000
_cell.angle_alpha   90.00
_cell.angle_beta   90.00
_cell.angle_gamma   90.00
#
_symmetry.space_group_name_H-M   'P 1'
#
loop_
_entity.id
_entity.type
_entity.pdbx_description
1 polymer ?
#
loop_
_entity_poly.entity_id
_entity_poly.type
_entity_poly.pdbx_seq_one_letter_code
_entity_poly.pdbx_strand_id
1 'polypeptide(L)'
;MKPLLLCTGIVILFSACNPDNKTDESKKVYGAPQALVSSQPNYDTNNKGPLAFGPLVPKLEDGDTVDVKFDVTHRLFQVSKTVSYTAWMFGGSVPGPVLHVRVGQTVRFSMTDRSNDTMANMTMQMNMMPMPHSIDFHAAMVNPEDKYRSISPGETIRFSWTANYPGVFMYHCGTPMVLMHMIYGMVGMVIVEPKEGYPSKADREFAIVQNEYYLKQQGSIYFPDTSLALKKTPSYVTFNGKVGQYVINPLKVKAGERIRLYILNAGPNNATNFHVIGTILDKVWLDGNPKNELTGMQSVYLGPASGAIVEFVIPEKGNYTFVDHSFAYATMGAIGSIVAE
;
A
#
# COMPACT_ATOMS: atom_id res chain seq x y z
N MET A 1 -24.36 -52.51 -41.43
CA MET A 1 -22.97 -52.02 -41.28
C MET A 1 -22.89 -51.09 -40.09
N LYS A 2 -22.28 -51.52 -38.99
CA LYS A 2 -22.07 -50.74 -37.78
C LYS A 2 -20.69 -50.09 -37.84
N PRO A 3 -20.50 -48.84 -37.49
CA PRO A 3 -19.14 -48.31 -37.32
C PRO A 3 -18.58 -48.65 -35.94
N LEU A 4 -17.32 -49.02 -35.98
CA LEU A 4 -16.47 -49.40 -34.86
C LEU A 4 -16.02 -48.12 -34.06
N LEU A 5 -16.28 -48.09 -32.78
CA LEU A 5 -15.82 -47.05 -31.88
C LEU A 5 -14.40 -47.42 -31.41
N LEU A 6 -13.42 -46.63 -31.74
CA LEU A 6 -12.02 -46.79 -31.29
C LEU A 6 -11.89 -46.04 -29.94
N CYS A 7 -11.77 -46.78 -28.82
CA CYS A 7 -11.39 -46.18 -27.52
C CYS A 7 -9.85 -46.11 -27.45
N THR A 8 -9.32 -44.88 -27.48
CA THR A 8 -7.93 -44.64 -27.13
C THR A 8 -7.80 -44.48 -25.62
N GLY A 9 -7.25 -45.51 -24.98
CA GLY A 9 -6.91 -45.49 -23.57
C GLY A 9 -5.73 -44.55 -23.29
N ILE A 10 -5.96 -43.59 -22.37
CA ILE A 10 -4.89 -42.79 -21.77
C ILE A 10 -4.25 -43.61 -20.67
N VAL A 11 -2.99 -44.01 -20.88
CA VAL A 11 -2.16 -44.63 -19.85
C VAL A 11 -1.63 -43.53 -18.93
N ILE A 12 -2.15 -43.49 -17.71
CA ILE A 12 -1.59 -42.65 -16.63
C ILE A 12 -0.43 -43.42 -16.00
N LEU A 13 0.78 -43.01 -16.26
CA LEU A 13 1.99 -43.49 -15.59
C LEU A 13 2.04 -42.91 -14.19
N PHE A 14 1.73 -43.71 -13.16
CA PHE A 14 2.08 -43.39 -11.78
C PHE A 14 3.60 -43.54 -11.61
N SER A 15 4.31 -42.41 -11.50
CA SER A 15 5.71 -42.44 -11.05
C SER A 15 5.74 -42.65 -9.56
N ALA A 16 6.36 -43.74 -9.11
CA ALA A 16 6.51 -44.06 -7.69
C ALA A 16 7.40 -43.01 -7.02
N CYS A 17 6.88 -42.35 -5.99
CA CYS A 17 7.64 -41.47 -5.13
C CYS A 17 8.63 -42.28 -4.30
N ASN A 18 9.89 -41.90 -4.36
CA ASN A 18 10.97 -42.42 -3.53
C ASN A 18 10.89 -41.68 -2.15
N PRO A 19 10.79 -42.39 -0.99
CA PRO A 19 10.49 -41.75 0.30
C PRO A 19 11.64 -41.02 1.00
N ASP A 20 12.83 -40.96 0.44
CA ASP A 20 14.02 -40.48 1.17
C ASP A 20 14.54 -39.11 0.79
N ASN A 21 13.80 -38.30 0.07
CA ASN A 21 14.21 -36.91 -0.19
C ASN A 21 13.22 -35.92 0.45
N LYS A 22 13.31 -35.79 1.78
CA LYS A 22 12.63 -34.72 2.52
C LYS A 22 13.33 -33.40 2.19
N THR A 23 13.13 -32.86 1.01
CA THR A 23 13.30 -31.44 0.78
C THR A 23 12.14 -30.74 1.48
N ASP A 24 12.48 -29.84 2.38
CA ASP A 24 11.55 -29.02 3.14
C ASP A 24 10.67 -28.20 2.17
N GLU A 25 9.56 -28.79 1.73
CA GLU A 25 8.59 -28.15 0.81
C GLU A 25 7.78 -27.01 1.46
N SER A 26 7.92 -26.81 2.78
CA SER A 26 7.24 -25.72 3.50
C SER A 26 7.71 -24.31 3.08
N LYS A 27 8.75 -24.22 2.24
CA LYS A 27 9.33 -22.95 1.73
C LYS A 27 8.96 -22.60 0.31
N LYS A 28 8.19 -23.41 -0.38
CA LYS A 28 7.65 -23.04 -1.70
C LYS A 28 6.34 -22.27 -1.54
N VAL A 29 6.45 -21.04 -1.11
CA VAL A 29 5.37 -20.05 -1.29
C VAL A 29 5.17 -19.85 -2.79
N TYR A 30 3.98 -20.14 -3.25
CA TYR A 30 3.45 -19.96 -4.60
C TYR A 30 4.16 -18.84 -5.38
N GLY A 31 5.05 -19.19 -6.31
CA GLY A 31 5.59 -18.39 -7.39
C GLY A 31 5.81 -16.88 -7.21
N ALA A 32 5.76 -16.36 -5.99
CA ALA A 32 6.07 -14.97 -5.72
C ALA A 32 7.54 -14.73 -6.11
N PRO A 33 7.85 -13.71 -6.90
CA PRO A 33 9.24 -13.37 -7.19
C PRO A 33 9.97 -13.23 -5.86
N GLN A 34 11.09 -13.93 -5.68
CA GLN A 34 11.93 -13.80 -4.49
C GLN A 34 12.57 -12.42 -4.48
N ALA A 35 11.80 -11.43 -4.07
CA ALA A 35 12.25 -10.08 -3.90
C ALA A 35 12.96 -9.97 -2.57
N LEU A 36 14.23 -9.98 -2.59
CA LEU A 36 15.05 -9.70 -1.42
C LEU A 36 15.16 -8.19 -1.27
N VAL A 37 14.58 -7.68 -0.26
CA VAL A 37 14.76 -6.28 0.15
C VAL A 37 16.17 -6.13 0.70
N SER A 38 17.09 -5.62 -0.13
CA SER A 38 18.32 -5.06 0.40
C SER A 38 18.02 -3.67 0.94
N SER A 39 18.43 -3.39 2.16
CA SER A 39 18.32 -2.13 2.88
C SER A 39 16.91 -1.51 2.86
N GLN A 40 16.23 -1.60 3.99
CA GLN A 40 15.19 -0.64 4.34
C GLN A 40 15.75 0.76 4.07
N PRO A 41 15.04 1.67 3.40
CA PRO A 41 15.37 3.07 3.57
C PRO A 41 15.49 3.27 5.09
N ASN A 42 16.45 4.06 5.57
CA ASN A 42 16.54 4.44 6.97
C ASN A 42 15.23 5.18 7.31
N TYR A 43 14.18 4.40 7.58
CA TYR A 43 13.00 4.93 8.23
C TYR A 43 13.48 5.31 9.63
N ASP A 44 13.45 6.59 9.94
CA ASP A 44 13.67 7.04 11.30
C ASP A 44 12.64 6.34 12.18
N THR A 45 13.06 5.24 12.81
CA THR A 45 12.23 4.46 13.73
C THR A 45 11.88 5.26 14.99
N ASN A 46 12.45 6.46 15.15
CA ASN A 46 12.07 7.44 16.15
C ASN A 46 10.91 8.31 15.66
N ASN A 47 9.84 7.69 15.17
CA ASN A 47 8.61 8.40 14.78
C ASN A 47 8.13 9.31 15.91
N LYS A 48 8.60 10.55 15.88
CA LYS A 48 8.14 11.64 16.73
C LYS A 48 7.25 12.51 15.87
N GLY A 49 5.97 12.19 15.82
CA GLY A 49 5.03 13.00 15.08
C GLY A 49 3.89 12.19 14.43
N PRO A 50 2.96 12.88 13.73
CA PRO A 50 1.75 12.29 13.17
C PRO A 50 2.00 11.47 11.90
N LEU A 51 3.24 11.26 11.49
CA LEU A 51 3.64 10.59 10.25
C LEU A 51 4.47 9.34 10.51
N ALA A 52 4.16 8.24 9.81
CA ALA A 52 4.95 7.01 9.82
C ALA A 52 5.03 6.37 8.44
N PHE A 53 5.98 5.45 8.26
CA PHE A 53 6.19 4.70 7.02
C PHE A 53 6.01 3.20 7.23
N GLY A 54 5.76 2.50 6.13
CA GLY A 54 5.59 1.05 6.14
C GLY A 54 4.33 0.64 6.91
N PRO A 55 4.37 -0.45 7.68
CA PRO A 55 3.20 -0.94 8.38
C PRO A 55 2.91 -0.23 9.71
N LEU A 56 3.72 0.75 10.09
CA LEU A 56 3.57 1.44 11.36
C LEU A 56 2.39 2.40 11.30
N VAL A 57 1.55 2.38 12.33
CA VAL A 57 0.56 3.42 12.59
C VAL A 57 1.24 4.49 13.43
N PRO A 58 1.29 5.76 12.98
CA PRO A 58 1.91 6.83 13.77
C PRO A 58 1.20 7.00 15.11
N LYS A 59 1.95 7.45 16.12
CA LYS A 59 1.32 7.84 17.39
C LYS A 59 0.41 9.04 17.14
N LEU A 60 -0.81 8.96 17.64
CA LEU A 60 -1.73 10.08 17.65
C LEU A 60 -1.15 11.23 18.51
N GLU A 61 -1.12 12.43 17.97
CA GLU A 61 -0.71 13.61 18.73
C GLU A 61 -1.85 14.16 19.60
N ASP A 62 -1.49 14.62 20.80
CA ASP A 62 -2.41 15.32 21.66
C ASP A 62 -2.63 16.77 21.17
N GLY A 63 -3.79 17.34 21.50
CA GLY A 63 -4.15 18.72 21.17
C GLY A 63 -5.05 18.85 19.94
N ASP A 64 -5.51 20.08 19.71
CA ASP A 64 -6.52 20.39 18.69
C ASP A 64 -5.91 20.63 17.30
N THR A 65 -4.58 20.73 17.22
CA THR A 65 -3.87 21.07 15.97
C THR A 65 -2.66 20.19 15.76
N VAL A 66 -2.50 19.69 14.55
CA VAL A 66 -1.40 18.84 14.13
C VAL A 66 -0.67 19.49 12.94
N ASP A 67 0.65 19.65 13.06
CA ASP A 67 1.48 20.20 12.00
C ASP A 67 1.99 19.09 11.08
N VAL A 68 1.71 19.21 9.78
CA VAL A 68 2.13 18.25 8.76
C VAL A 68 2.92 18.94 7.67
N LYS A 69 4.12 18.42 7.41
CA LYS A 69 4.99 18.94 6.38
C LYS A 69 5.41 17.84 5.41
N PHE A 70 5.21 18.09 4.11
CA PHE A 70 5.72 17.25 3.04
C PHE A 70 6.73 18.00 2.18
N ASP A 71 7.77 17.28 1.78
CA ASP A 71 8.61 17.65 0.65
C ASP A 71 8.28 16.72 -0.51
N VAL A 72 8.06 17.26 -1.69
CA VAL A 72 7.94 16.48 -2.94
C VAL A 72 9.34 16.33 -3.52
N THR A 73 9.73 15.10 -3.84
CA THR A 73 11.04 14.81 -4.42
C THR A 73 10.92 13.81 -5.56
N HIS A 74 11.80 13.95 -6.57
CA HIS A 74 11.96 13.00 -7.65
C HIS A 74 13.23 12.19 -7.44
N ARG A 75 13.10 10.86 -7.25
CA ARG A 75 14.25 9.97 -6.98
C ARG A 75 14.00 8.57 -7.52
N LEU A 76 15.06 7.77 -7.57
CA LEU A 76 14.91 6.33 -7.77
C LEU A 76 14.29 5.71 -6.52
N PHE A 77 13.27 4.89 -6.75
CA PHE A 77 12.66 4.05 -5.72
C PHE A 77 12.81 2.57 -6.11
N GLN A 78 13.27 1.75 -5.16
CA GLN A 78 13.48 0.33 -5.38
C GLN A 78 12.21 -0.45 -5.01
N VAL A 79 11.55 -1.02 -6.02
CA VAL A 79 10.34 -1.85 -5.86
C VAL A 79 10.70 -3.29 -5.50
N SER A 80 11.80 -3.81 -6.07
CA SER A 80 12.34 -5.15 -5.80
C SER A 80 13.87 -5.12 -5.86
N LYS A 81 14.54 -6.24 -5.61
CA LYS A 81 16.03 -6.33 -5.74
C LYS A 81 16.57 -5.84 -7.07
N THR A 82 15.84 -6.09 -8.15
CA THR A 82 16.29 -5.87 -9.52
C THR A 82 15.56 -4.74 -10.22
N VAL A 83 14.54 -4.16 -9.58
CA VAL A 83 13.69 -3.14 -10.20
C VAL A 83 13.76 -1.85 -9.39
N SER A 84 14.40 -0.84 -9.97
CA SER A 84 14.33 0.55 -9.51
C SER A 84 13.68 1.39 -10.58
N TYR A 85 12.79 2.28 -10.18
CA TYR A 85 12.09 3.17 -11.10
C TYR A 85 12.19 4.61 -10.67
N THR A 86 11.97 5.51 -11.63
CA THR A 86 11.90 6.95 -11.36
C THR A 86 10.59 7.26 -10.66
N ALA A 87 10.65 7.66 -9.40
CA ALA A 87 9.49 7.95 -8.57
C ALA A 87 9.36 9.44 -8.25
N TRP A 88 8.10 9.90 -8.16
CA TRP A 88 7.75 11.18 -7.55
C TRP A 88 7.12 10.87 -6.20
N MET A 89 7.62 11.48 -5.14
CA MET A 89 7.35 11.02 -3.79
C MET A 89 6.93 12.16 -2.86
N PHE A 90 5.91 11.90 -2.06
CA PHE A 90 5.65 12.67 -0.84
C PHE A 90 6.52 12.14 0.29
N GLY A 91 7.28 13.02 0.94
CA GLY A 91 8.11 12.63 2.10
C GLY A 91 9.20 11.60 1.80
N GLY A 92 9.55 11.40 0.51
CA GLY A 92 10.69 10.54 0.10
C GLY A 92 10.39 9.03 0.06
N SER A 93 9.13 8.61 0.02
CA SER A 93 8.73 7.19 -0.05
C SER A 93 7.56 6.97 -1.00
N VAL A 94 7.37 5.70 -1.41
CA VAL A 94 6.19 5.19 -2.11
C VAL A 94 5.67 3.95 -1.38
N PRO A 95 4.42 3.96 -0.89
CA PRO A 95 3.56 5.13 -0.69
C PRO A 95 4.22 6.20 0.17
N GLY A 96 3.71 7.44 0.12
CA GLY A 96 4.08 8.48 1.07
C GLY A 96 3.70 8.10 2.51
N PRO A 97 4.12 8.89 3.52
CA PRO A 97 3.91 8.54 4.93
C PRO A 97 2.42 8.47 5.30
N VAL A 98 2.09 7.56 6.20
CA VAL A 98 0.76 7.50 6.83
C VAL A 98 0.61 8.70 7.75
N LEU A 99 -0.46 9.46 7.58
CA LEU A 99 -0.88 10.54 8.50
C LEU A 99 -1.93 10.00 9.46
N HIS A 100 -1.76 10.23 10.77
CA HIS A 100 -2.71 9.80 11.80
C HIS A 100 -3.19 10.98 12.62
N VAL A 101 -4.49 11.23 12.59
CA VAL A 101 -5.18 12.31 13.29
C VAL A 101 -6.51 11.82 13.88
N ARG A 102 -7.21 12.65 14.64
CA ARG A 102 -8.49 12.36 15.26
C ARG A 102 -9.57 13.36 14.80
N VAL A 103 -10.81 12.92 14.76
CA VAL A 103 -11.97 13.79 14.48
C VAL A 103 -11.95 15.01 15.41
N GLY A 104 -12.07 16.19 14.82
CA GLY A 104 -12.02 17.49 15.48
C GLY A 104 -10.64 18.16 15.40
N GLN A 105 -9.57 17.44 15.16
CA GLN A 105 -8.25 18.06 15.00
C GLN A 105 -8.15 18.84 13.70
N THR A 106 -7.44 19.95 13.76
CA THR A 106 -7.07 20.78 12.61
C THR A 106 -5.66 20.43 12.15
N VAL A 107 -5.53 20.00 10.92
CA VAL A 107 -4.24 19.77 10.27
C VAL A 107 -3.75 21.09 9.66
N ARG A 108 -2.64 21.61 10.14
CA ARG A 108 -1.89 22.70 9.49
C ARG A 108 -0.88 22.06 8.53
N PHE A 109 -1.21 22.10 7.26
CA PHE A 109 -0.43 21.45 6.23
C PHE A 109 0.47 22.43 5.49
N SER A 110 1.70 21.97 5.19
CA SER A 110 2.60 22.63 4.25
C SER A 110 3.25 21.61 3.33
N MET A 111 3.36 21.95 2.05
CA MET A 111 4.07 21.13 1.07
C MET A 111 4.99 22.01 0.23
N THR A 112 6.26 21.61 0.14
CA THR A 112 7.25 22.25 -0.71
C THR A 112 7.61 21.33 -1.88
N ASP A 113 7.51 21.82 -3.09
CA ASP A 113 7.99 21.09 -4.26
C ASP A 113 9.52 21.26 -4.37
N ARG A 114 10.24 20.17 -4.05
CA ARG A 114 11.70 20.06 -4.14
C ARG A 114 12.14 19.20 -5.33
N SER A 115 11.29 19.06 -6.33
CA SER A 115 11.61 18.23 -7.50
C SER A 115 12.84 18.74 -8.27
N ASN A 116 13.17 20.03 -8.17
CA ASN A 116 14.37 20.62 -8.75
C ASN A 116 15.64 20.44 -7.88
N ASP A 117 15.53 20.28 -6.57
CA ASP A 117 16.70 20.17 -5.66
C ASP A 117 17.48 18.88 -5.90
N THR A 118 16.79 17.81 -6.27
CA THR A 118 17.35 16.45 -6.44
C THR A 118 17.82 16.18 -7.86
N MET A 119 17.57 17.08 -8.78
CA MET A 119 17.77 16.85 -10.21
C MET A 119 19.13 17.26 -10.75
N ALA A 120 19.85 18.15 -10.11
CA ALA A 120 21.13 18.66 -10.64
C ALA A 120 22.15 17.56 -10.99
N ASN A 121 22.13 16.43 -10.26
CA ASN A 121 23.02 15.29 -10.50
C ASN A 121 22.37 14.09 -11.22
N MET A 122 21.04 14.07 -11.37
CA MET A 122 20.30 12.95 -11.93
C MET A 122 19.60 13.28 -13.26
N THR A 123 19.35 14.55 -13.53
CA THR A 123 18.57 15.02 -14.69
C THR A 123 19.20 14.64 -16.01
N MET A 124 20.52 14.74 -16.12
CA MET A 124 21.22 14.41 -17.36
C MET A 124 21.19 12.89 -17.68
N GLN A 125 21.08 12.05 -16.65
CA GLN A 125 21.09 10.59 -16.83
C GLN A 125 19.71 9.96 -16.96
N MET A 126 18.66 10.61 -16.47
CA MET A 126 17.36 9.98 -16.28
C MET A 126 16.17 10.69 -16.92
N ASN A 127 16.43 11.77 -17.66
CA ASN A 127 15.38 12.55 -18.37
C ASN A 127 14.16 12.93 -17.49
N MET A 128 14.39 13.13 -16.19
CA MET A 128 13.34 13.54 -15.25
C MET A 128 13.25 15.04 -15.23
N MET A 129 12.17 15.57 -15.79
CA MET A 129 11.89 17.02 -15.75
C MET A 129 11.24 17.39 -14.41
N PRO A 130 11.57 18.58 -13.84
CA PRO A 130 10.76 19.15 -12.76
C PRO A 130 9.32 19.33 -13.25
N MET A 131 8.38 18.93 -12.40
CA MET A 131 6.95 18.99 -12.71
C MET A 131 6.21 19.71 -11.59
N PRO A 132 5.15 20.47 -11.89
CA PRO A 132 4.28 20.99 -10.85
C PRO A 132 3.54 19.86 -10.15
N HIS A 133 3.30 20.03 -8.85
CA HIS A 133 2.62 19.07 -8.01
C HIS A 133 1.56 19.73 -7.15
N SER A 134 0.59 18.95 -6.70
CA SER A 134 -0.43 19.36 -5.76
C SER A 134 -0.69 18.27 -4.75
N ILE A 135 -1.69 18.45 -3.91
CA ILE A 135 -2.18 17.42 -3.01
C ILE A 135 -3.69 17.48 -2.94
N ASP A 136 -4.32 16.32 -2.91
CA ASP A 136 -5.73 16.11 -2.61
C ASP A 136 -5.83 15.16 -1.41
N PHE A 137 -6.38 15.63 -0.29
CA PHE A 137 -6.71 14.83 0.88
C PHE A 137 -8.19 14.44 0.82
N HIS A 138 -8.51 13.19 0.60
CA HIS A 138 -9.89 12.71 0.63
C HIS A 138 -10.55 12.87 2.01
N ALA A 139 -9.74 13.05 3.07
CA ALA A 139 -10.20 13.32 4.42
C ALA A 139 -10.65 14.78 4.65
N ALA A 140 -10.31 15.71 3.74
CA ALA A 140 -10.48 17.13 3.96
C ALA A 140 -11.66 17.69 3.16
N MET A 141 -12.48 18.49 3.81
CA MET A 141 -13.57 19.24 3.17
C MET A 141 -13.12 20.69 2.95
N VAL A 142 -12.55 20.96 1.80
CA VAL A 142 -11.97 22.29 1.45
C VAL A 142 -12.33 22.69 0.03
N ASN A 143 -12.13 24.00 -0.31
CA ASN A 143 -12.23 24.44 -1.68
C ASN A 143 -10.99 23.94 -2.48
N PRO A 144 -11.15 23.06 -3.47
CA PRO A 144 -10.01 22.49 -4.20
C PRO A 144 -9.27 23.50 -5.08
N GLU A 145 -9.95 24.51 -5.61
CA GLU A 145 -9.31 25.51 -6.48
C GLU A 145 -8.22 26.32 -5.75
N ASP A 146 -8.41 26.53 -4.45
CA ASP A 146 -7.45 27.26 -3.61
C ASP A 146 -6.45 26.31 -2.94
N LYS A 147 -6.96 25.25 -2.27
CA LYS A 147 -6.15 24.39 -1.39
C LYS A 147 -5.39 23.31 -2.15
N TYR A 148 -5.94 22.84 -3.28
CA TYR A 148 -5.35 21.75 -4.07
C TYR A 148 -4.77 22.21 -5.40
N ARG A 149 -4.50 23.52 -5.52
CA ARG A 149 -3.84 24.08 -6.70
C ARG A 149 -2.43 23.48 -6.87
N SER A 150 -2.00 23.34 -8.10
CA SER A 150 -0.62 22.96 -8.40
C SER A 150 0.36 24.05 -7.99
N ILE A 151 1.50 23.64 -7.48
CA ILE A 151 2.66 24.49 -7.18
C ILE A 151 3.81 24.10 -8.09
N SER A 152 4.62 25.08 -8.49
CA SER A 152 5.82 24.87 -9.30
C SER A 152 7.01 24.41 -8.44
N PRO A 153 8.03 23.80 -9.06
CA PRO A 153 9.28 23.47 -8.37
C PRO A 153 9.86 24.67 -7.62
N GLY A 154 10.16 24.49 -6.33
CA GLY A 154 10.63 25.52 -5.42
C GLY A 154 9.52 26.25 -4.65
N GLU A 155 8.26 26.15 -5.07
CA GLU A 155 7.13 26.75 -4.35
C GLU A 155 6.70 25.95 -3.14
N THR A 156 6.03 26.65 -2.20
CA THR A 156 5.40 26.05 -1.01
C THR A 156 3.94 26.46 -0.94
N ILE A 157 3.04 25.47 -0.80
CA ILE A 157 1.64 25.71 -0.45
C ILE A 157 1.43 25.48 1.04
N ARG A 158 0.53 26.26 1.65
CA ARG A 158 0.12 26.12 3.05
C ARG A 158 -1.38 26.28 3.15
N PHE A 159 -2.03 25.40 3.88
CA PHE A 159 -3.44 25.50 4.22
C PHE A 159 -3.77 24.66 5.46
N SER A 160 -4.95 24.88 6.01
CA SER A 160 -5.45 24.05 7.10
C SER A 160 -6.76 23.42 6.72
N TRP A 161 -7.02 22.24 7.29
CA TRP A 161 -8.29 21.53 7.19
C TRP A 161 -8.61 20.81 8.49
N THR A 162 -9.89 20.59 8.77
CA THR A 162 -10.33 19.90 9.97
C THR A 162 -10.78 18.49 9.62
N ALA A 163 -10.35 17.50 10.41
CA ALA A 163 -10.78 16.12 10.28
C ALA A 163 -12.22 15.97 10.79
N ASN A 164 -13.18 15.85 9.87
CA ASN A 164 -14.61 15.88 10.22
C ASN A 164 -15.23 14.48 10.39
N TYR A 165 -14.67 13.47 9.73
CA TYR A 165 -15.19 12.11 9.73
C TYR A 165 -14.09 11.10 10.04
N PRO A 166 -14.39 10.07 10.87
CA PRO A 166 -13.43 9.00 11.08
C PRO A 166 -13.32 8.14 9.82
N GLY A 167 -12.13 7.61 9.57
CA GLY A 167 -11.93 6.74 8.40
C GLY A 167 -10.49 6.48 8.03
N VAL A 168 -10.35 5.69 6.96
CA VAL A 168 -9.09 5.45 6.24
C VAL A 168 -9.24 6.05 4.86
N PHE A 169 -8.53 7.13 4.63
CA PHE A 169 -8.65 7.95 3.44
C PHE A 169 -7.35 7.95 2.63
N MET A 170 -7.48 8.18 1.35
CA MET A 170 -6.34 8.41 0.47
C MET A 170 -5.92 9.89 0.50
N TYR A 171 -4.64 10.14 0.25
CA TYR A 171 -4.18 11.39 -0.33
C TYR A 171 -3.35 11.09 -1.59
N HIS A 172 -3.41 11.98 -2.56
CA HIS A 172 -2.65 11.84 -3.81
C HIS A 172 -2.36 13.19 -4.46
N CYS A 173 -1.51 13.21 -5.50
CA CYS A 173 -1.34 14.40 -6.31
C CYS A 173 -2.54 14.61 -7.23
N GLY A 174 -3.12 15.81 -7.20
CA GLY A 174 -4.27 16.20 -8.01
C GLY A 174 -3.93 17.07 -9.25
N THR A 175 -2.65 17.30 -9.52
CA THR A 175 -2.20 18.05 -10.71
C THR A 175 -2.70 17.38 -12.00
N PRO A 176 -3.11 18.13 -13.04
CA PRO A 176 -3.58 17.58 -14.32
C PRO A 176 -2.69 16.46 -14.86
N MET A 177 -3.30 15.43 -15.45
CA MET A 177 -2.77 14.09 -15.71
C MET A 177 -2.59 13.29 -14.43
N VAL A 178 -3.55 13.35 -13.53
CA VAL A 178 -3.54 12.71 -12.21
C VAL A 178 -3.06 11.26 -12.26
N LEU A 179 -3.54 10.45 -13.23
CA LEU A 179 -3.10 9.06 -13.40
C LEU A 179 -1.57 8.94 -13.50
N MET A 180 -0.93 9.86 -14.23
CA MET A 180 0.52 9.87 -14.38
C MET A 180 1.19 10.12 -13.01
N HIS A 181 0.75 11.12 -12.26
CA HIS A 181 1.31 11.43 -10.93
C HIS A 181 1.15 10.25 -9.96
N MET A 182 0.00 9.57 -9.99
CA MET A 182 -0.25 8.40 -9.15
C MET A 182 0.67 7.22 -9.48
N ILE A 183 0.86 6.89 -10.76
CA ILE A 183 1.75 5.78 -11.17
C ILE A 183 3.23 6.10 -10.95
N TYR A 184 3.59 7.38 -10.84
CA TYR A 184 4.93 7.78 -10.38
C TYR A 184 5.11 7.64 -8.86
N GLY A 185 4.04 7.35 -8.09
CA GLY A 185 4.12 7.01 -6.67
C GLY A 185 3.52 8.04 -5.72
N MET A 186 2.86 9.09 -6.22
CA MET A 186 2.32 10.18 -5.39
C MET A 186 0.97 9.81 -4.76
N VAL A 187 1.00 8.86 -3.84
CA VAL A 187 -0.17 8.34 -3.10
C VAL A 187 0.20 8.06 -1.64
N GLY A 188 -0.76 8.12 -0.74
CA GLY A 188 -0.59 7.73 0.66
C GLY A 188 -1.90 7.65 1.43
N MET A 189 -1.82 7.38 2.74
CA MET A 189 -2.94 7.11 3.62
C MET A 189 -3.09 8.18 4.70
N VAL A 190 -4.34 8.58 4.98
CA VAL A 190 -4.74 9.30 6.19
C VAL A 190 -5.62 8.40 7.04
N ILE A 191 -5.27 8.22 8.29
CA ILE A 191 -6.12 7.59 9.32
C ILE A 191 -6.73 8.72 10.15
N VAL A 192 -8.04 8.79 10.21
CA VAL A 192 -8.76 9.67 11.11
C VAL A 192 -9.47 8.82 12.15
N GLU A 193 -9.00 8.85 13.41
CA GLU A 193 -9.67 8.16 14.51
C GLU A 193 -11.01 8.82 14.85
N PRO A 194 -12.01 8.04 15.32
CA PRO A 194 -13.18 8.59 15.95
C PRO A 194 -12.81 9.47 17.16
N LYS A 195 -13.59 10.50 17.43
CA LYS A 195 -13.33 11.45 18.54
C LYS A 195 -13.17 10.75 19.89
N GLU A 196 -13.99 9.76 20.16
CA GLU A 196 -14.02 8.97 21.40
C GLU A 196 -13.15 7.68 21.31
N GLY A 197 -12.34 7.54 20.24
CA GLY A 197 -11.61 6.32 19.95
C GLY A 197 -12.48 5.25 19.28
N TYR A 198 -11.86 4.12 18.96
CA TYR A 198 -12.57 2.99 18.37
C TYR A 198 -13.37 2.20 19.41
N PRO A 199 -14.51 1.57 19.04
CA PRO A 199 -15.37 0.82 19.98
C PRO A 199 -14.71 -0.46 20.52
N SER A 200 -13.61 -0.92 19.93
CA SER A 200 -12.81 -2.06 20.37
C SER A 200 -11.37 -1.65 20.59
N LYS A 201 -10.70 -2.32 21.54
CA LYS A 201 -9.25 -2.18 21.75
C LYS A 201 -8.52 -3.21 20.91
N ALA A 202 -7.55 -2.77 20.12
CA ALA A 202 -6.59 -3.63 19.45
C ALA A 202 -5.28 -3.75 20.27
N ASP A 203 -4.64 -4.92 20.21
CA ASP A 203 -3.34 -5.17 20.83
C ASP A 203 -2.21 -4.83 19.84
N ARG A 204 -2.48 -4.98 18.55
CA ARG A 204 -1.57 -4.67 17.44
C ARG A 204 -2.29 -3.94 16.34
N GLU A 205 -1.65 -2.92 15.80
CA GLU A 205 -2.18 -2.10 14.72
C GLU A 205 -1.16 -1.95 13.60
N PHE A 206 -1.63 -2.12 12.35
CA PHE A 206 -0.77 -1.97 11.17
C PHE A 206 -1.51 -1.25 10.05
N ALA A 207 -0.78 -0.45 9.28
CA ALA A 207 -1.26 0.24 8.09
C ALA A 207 -0.77 -0.46 6.81
N ILE A 208 -1.68 -0.83 5.94
CA ILE A 208 -1.41 -1.56 4.69
C ILE A 208 -1.97 -0.75 3.53
N VAL A 209 -1.09 -0.26 2.67
CA VAL A 209 -1.45 0.45 1.43
C VAL A 209 -1.15 -0.46 0.25
N GLN A 210 -2.18 -0.86 -0.49
CA GLN A 210 -1.98 -1.52 -1.79
C GLN A 210 -1.81 -0.48 -2.87
N ASN A 211 -0.78 -0.63 -3.70
CA ASN A 211 -0.56 0.21 -4.87
C ASN A 211 -0.05 -0.59 -6.06
N GLU A 212 -0.28 -0.06 -7.25
CA GLU A 212 0.03 -0.65 -8.53
C GLU A 212 1.22 0.06 -9.19
N TYR A 213 2.08 -0.72 -9.84
CA TYR A 213 3.16 -0.21 -10.66
C TYR A 213 2.96 -0.59 -12.12
N TYR A 214 3.09 0.36 -13.00
CA TYR A 214 3.00 0.23 -14.45
C TYR A 214 4.33 0.63 -15.05
N LEU A 215 5.24 -0.31 -15.21
CA LEU A 215 6.65 -0.02 -15.45
C LEU A 215 7.13 -0.56 -16.80
N LYS A 216 7.90 0.26 -17.51
CA LYS A 216 8.64 -0.10 -18.72
C LYS A 216 10.13 0.11 -18.51
N GLN A 217 10.92 -0.89 -18.84
CA GLN A 217 12.38 -0.83 -18.72
C GLN A 217 13.00 0.02 -19.83
N GLN A 218 13.94 0.88 -19.45
CA GLN A 218 14.81 1.63 -20.35
C GLN A 218 16.24 1.58 -19.79
N GLY A 219 17.11 0.83 -20.44
CA GLY A 219 18.44 0.54 -19.91
C GLY A 219 18.39 -0.24 -18.59
N SER A 220 19.02 0.27 -17.55
CA SER A 220 19.04 -0.32 -16.20
C SER A 220 17.93 0.18 -15.28
N ILE A 221 17.12 1.12 -15.72
CA ILE A 221 16.11 1.79 -14.93
C ILE A 221 14.72 1.56 -15.53
N TYR A 222 13.70 1.60 -14.69
CA TYR A 222 12.30 1.52 -15.10
C TYR A 222 11.64 2.90 -15.01
N PHE A 223 10.68 3.13 -15.90
CA PHE A 223 9.86 4.34 -15.94
C PHE A 223 8.39 3.95 -15.91
N PRO A 224 7.55 4.74 -15.24
CA PRO A 224 6.11 4.56 -15.33
C PRO A 224 5.62 4.70 -16.78
N ASP A 225 4.74 3.78 -17.18
CA ASP A 225 4.15 3.72 -18.52
C ASP A 225 2.63 3.94 -18.46
N THR A 226 2.21 5.11 -18.93
CA THR A 226 0.79 5.49 -18.93
C THR A 226 -0.05 4.58 -19.84
N SER A 227 0.55 3.98 -20.90
CA SER A 227 -0.20 3.08 -21.78
C SER A 227 -0.56 1.76 -21.09
N LEU A 228 0.33 1.25 -20.23
CA LEU A 228 0.03 0.10 -19.39
C LEU A 228 -1.03 0.45 -18.34
N ALA A 229 -0.96 1.65 -17.77
CA ALA A 229 -1.94 2.12 -16.80
C ALA A 229 -3.34 2.28 -17.42
N LEU A 230 -3.44 2.84 -18.61
CA LEU A 230 -4.72 2.94 -19.35
C LEU A 230 -5.31 1.57 -19.70
N LYS A 231 -4.47 0.56 -19.91
CA LYS A 231 -4.89 -0.83 -20.14
C LYS A 231 -5.18 -1.58 -18.82
N LYS A 232 -4.91 -0.98 -17.66
CA LYS A 232 -5.07 -1.58 -16.33
C LYS A 232 -4.25 -2.87 -16.15
N THR A 233 -3.07 -2.95 -16.78
CA THR A 233 -2.16 -4.10 -16.73
C THR A 233 -0.91 -3.77 -15.92
N PRO A 234 -0.95 -3.83 -14.57
CA PRO A 234 0.18 -3.51 -13.72
C PRO A 234 1.33 -4.51 -13.92
N SER A 235 2.56 -4.02 -13.79
CA SER A 235 3.77 -4.84 -13.73
C SER A 235 3.94 -5.48 -12.36
N TYR A 236 3.56 -4.74 -11.31
CA TYR A 236 3.56 -5.18 -9.91
C TYR A 236 2.36 -4.59 -9.19
N VAL A 237 1.86 -5.34 -8.20
CA VAL A 237 0.92 -4.88 -7.19
C VAL A 237 1.53 -5.19 -5.83
N THR A 238 1.59 -4.23 -4.93
CA THR A 238 2.37 -4.38 -3.70
C THR A 238 1.62 -3.89 -2.48
N PHE A 239 1.99 -4.42 -1.32
CA PHE A 239 1.64 -3.83 -0.04
C PHE A 239 2.80 -2.95 0.44
N ASN A 240 2.51 -1.68 0.73
CA ASN A 240 3.47 -0.66 1.18
C ASN A 240 4.71 -0.52 0.27
N GLY A 241 4.49 -0.58 -1.04
CA GLY A 241 5.45 -0.11 -2.04
C GLY A 241 6.50 -1.11 -2.52
N LYS A 242 6.66 -2.27 -1.86
CA LYS A 242 7.68 -3.26 -2.26
C LYS A 242 7.10 -4.64 -2.45
N VAL A 243 7.56 -5.33 -3.49
CA VAL A 243 7.13 -6.68 -3.86
C VAL A 243 7.43 -7.65 -2.72
N GLY A 244 6.39 -8.27 -2.17
CA GLY A 244 6.49 -9.36 -1.19
C GLY A 244 7.29 -9.04 0.08
N GLN A 245 7.41 -7.75 0.48
CA GLN A 245 8.24 -7.37 1.61
C GLN A 245 7.84 -8.03 2.93
N TYR A 246 6.55 -8.31 3.12
CA TYR A 246 6.05 -8.97 4.33
C TYR A 246 6.11 -10.50 4.27
N VAL A 247 6.55 -11.08 3.16
CA VAL A 247 6.98 -12.49 3.10
C VAL A 247 8.38 -12.62 3.73
N ILE A 248 9.22 -11.61 3.52
CA ILE A 248 10.61 -11.60 4.02
C ILE A 248 10.68 -11.05 5.44
N ASN A 249 9.93 -9.97 5.72
CA ASN A 249 9.84 -9.30 7.00
C ASN A 249 8.38 -9.33 7.48
N PRO A 250 7.91 -10.48 8.02
CA PRO A 250 6.52 -10.65 8.40
C PRO A 250 6.13 -9.71 9.54
N LEU A 251 4.85 -9.37 9.60
CA LEU A 251 4.26 -8.69 10.74
C LEU A 251 4.27 -9.66 11.93
N LYS A 252 4.68 -9.21 13.11
CA LYS A 252 4.80 -10.04 14.30
C LYS A 252 3.74 -9.70 15.33
N VAL A 253 3.06 -10.74 15.82
CA VAL A 253 2.01 -10.68 16.84
C VAL A 253 2.15 -11.84 17.80
N LYS A 254 1.38 -11.84 18.88
CA LYS A 254 1.21 -13.02 19.74
C LYS A 254 -0.12 -13.70 19.43
N ALA A 255 -0.15 -15.03 19.55
CA ALA A 255 -1.41 -15.76 19.49
C ALA A 255 -2.38 -15.25 20.56
N GLY A 256 -3.65 -15.06 20.20
CA GLY A 256 -4.68 -14.47 21.05
C GLY A 256 -4.77 -12.94 21.02
N GLU A 257 -3.78 -12.22 20.47
CA GLU A 257 -3.87 -10.76 20.31
C GLU A 257 -4.94 -10.38 19.28
N ARG A 258 -5.66 -9.30 19.54
CA ARG A 258 -6.57 -8.66 18.58
C ARG A 258 -5.76 -7.73 17.68
N ILE A 259 -5.86 -7.99 16.40
CA ILE A 259 -5.13 -7.26 15.36
C ILE A 259 -6.11 -6.32 14.68
N ARG A 260 -5.70 -5.07 14.45
CA ARG A 260 -6.38 -4.10 13.60
C ARG A 260 -5.50 -3.73 12.43
N LEU A 261 -6.03 -3.91 11.22
CA LEU A 261 -5.37 -3.45 10.00
C LEU A 261 -6.14 -2.27 9.41
N TYR A 262 -5.44 -1.19 9.15
CA TYR A 262 -5.92 -0.07 8.35
C TYR A 262 -5.51 -0.33 6.91
N ILE A 263 -6.46 -0.57 6.03
CA ILE A 263 -6.21 -0.99 4.66
C ILE A 263 -6.69 0.09 3.72
N LEU A 264 -5.82 0.50 2.80
CA LEU A 264 -6.14 1.40 1.70
C LEU A 264 -5.77 0.73 0.38
N ASN A 265 -6.71 0.69 -0.56
CA ASN A 265 -6.39 0.44 -1.95
C ASN A 265 -6.13 1.77 -2.66
N ALA A 266 -4.85 2.15 -2.80
CA ALA A 266 -4.48 3.37 -3.51
C ALA A 266 -4.59 3.23 -5.04
N GLY A 267 -4.76 2.03 -5.55
CA GLY A 267 -4.96 1.77 -6.97
C GLY A 267 -3.74 2.12 -7.84
N PRO A 268 -3.94 2.83 -8.96
CA PRO A 268 -5.08 3.69 -9.31
C PRO A 268 -6.25 3.03 -10.03
N ASN A 269 -6.16 1.79 -10.47
CA ASN A 269 -7.11 1.27 -11.45
C ASN A 269 -7.89 0.04 -10.98
N ASN A 270 -7.24 -0.89 -10.27
CA ASN A 270 -7.83 -2.19 -9.96
C ASN A 270 -8.31 -2.25 -8.51
N ALA A 271 -9.36 -3.02 -8.28
CA ALA A 271 -9.82 -3.32 -6.94
C ALA A 271 -8.93 -4.34 -6.27
N THR A 272 -8.93 -4.37 -4.94
CA THR A 272 -8.39 -5.46 -4.14
C THR A 272 -9.50 -6.25 -3.48
N ASN A 273 -9.26 -7.52 -3.23
CA ASN A 273 -10.07 -8.35 -2.35
C ASN A 273 -9.17 -8.89 -1.23
N PHE A 274 -9.01 -8.09 -0.18
CA PHE A 274 -8.07 -8.38 0.90
C PHE A 274 -8.58 -9.51 1.78
N HIS A 275 -7.73 -10.51 2.02
CA HIS A 275 -8.02 -11.68 2.85
C HIS A 275 -6.83 -12.06 3.72
N VAL A 276 -7.09 -12.61 4.90
CA VAL A 276 -6.08 -13.23 5.78
C VAL A 276 -6.41 -14.71 5.91
N ILE A 277 -5.57 -15.57 5.34
CA ILE A 277 -5.79 -17.02 5.30
C ILE A 277 -5.74 -17.58 6.72
N GLY A 278 -6.75 -18.38 7.05
CA GLY A 278 -6.88 -19.01 8.37
C GLY A 278 -7.56 -18.15 9.44
N THR A 279 -8.18 -17.02 9.03
CA THR A 279 -8.96 -16.17 9.93
C THR A 279 -10.32 -15.80 9.36
N ILE A 280 -11.18 -15.30 10.22
CA ILE A 280 -12.39 -14.56 9.86
C ILE A 280 -12.21 -13.13 10.36
N LEU A 281 -12.55 -12.16 9.54
CA LEU A 281 -12.55 -10.76 9.93
C LEU A 281 -13.76 -10.53 10.85
N ASP A 282 -13.53 -10.42 12.15
CA ASP A 282 -14.58 -10.24 13.16
C ASP A 282 -15.39 -8.99 12.88
N LYS A 283 -14.67 -7.89 12.53
CA LYS A 283 -15.21 -6.60 12.21
C LYS A 283 -14.55 -6.07 10.94
N VAL A 284 -15.34 -5.46 10.10
CA VAL A 284 -14.91 -4.68 8.94
C VAL A 284 -15.65 -3.36 8.97
N TRP A 285 -14.91 -2.26 9.06
CA TRP A 285 -15.46 -0.91 8.95
C TRP A 285 -15.10 -0.34 7.59
N LEU A 286 -16.08 -0.30 6.67
CA LEU A 286 -15.89 0.28 5.34
C LEU A 286 -15.55 1.78 5.45
N ASP A 287 -14.62 2.24 4.62
CA ASP A 287 -13.96 3.54 4.72
C ASP A 287 -13.32 3.80 6.09
N GLY A 288 -13.14 2.77 6.92
CA GLY A 288 -12.62 2.88 8.28
C GLY A 288 -13.55 3.58 9.27
N ASN A 289 -14.82 3.80 8.90
CA ASN A 289 -15.80 4.42 9.78
C ASN A 289 -16.56 3.37 10.59
N PRO A 290 -16.49 3.36 11.95
CA PRO A 290 -17.18 2.36 12.76
C PRO A 290 -18.70 2.30 12.58
N LYS A 291 -19.33 3.32 11.99
CA LYS A 291 -20.75 3.30 11.65
C LYS A 291 -21.08 2.42 10.44
N ASN A 292 -20.07 2.09 9.63
CA ASN A 292 -20.19 1.20 8.45
C ASN A 292 -19.70 -0.21 8.80
N GLU A 293 -20.18 -0.78 9.91
CA GLU A 293 -19.72 -2.07 10.43
C GLU A 293 -20.38 -3.25 9.71
N LEU A 294 -19.53 -4.18 9.28
CA LEU A 294 -19.87 -5.54 8.86
C LEU A 294 -19.14 -6.53 9.78
N THR A 295 -19.69 -7.72 9.97
CA THR A 295 -19.14 -8.72 10.89
C THR A 295 -19.04 -10.09 10.22
N GLY A 296 -18.03 -10.88 10.62
CA GLY A 296 -17.88 -12.27 10.16
C GLY A 296 -17.53 -12.38 8.67
N MET A 297 -16.72 -11.47 8.14
CA MET A 297 -16.37 -11.42 6.73
C MET A 297 -15.14 -12.31 6.44
N GLN A 298 -15.15 -13.03 5.32
CA GLN A 298 -13.98 -13.78 4.86
C GLN A 298 -12.94 -12.87 4.20
N SER A 299 -13.37 -11.80 3.55
CA SER A 299 -12.53 -10.84 2.83
C SER A 299 -13.22 -9.48 2.74
N VAL A 300 -12.46 -8.43 2.44
CA VAL A 300 -13.01 -7.10 2.16
C VAL A 300 -12.64 -6.66 0.74
N TYR A 301 -13.66 -6.30 -0.04
CA TYR A 301 -13.50 -5.78 -1.39
C TYR A 301 -13.38 -4.26 -1.34
N LEU A 302 -12.29 -3.72 -1.89
CA LEU A 302 -12.02 -2.29 -1.93
C LEU A 302 -11.73 -1.85 -3.37
N GLY A 303 -12.52 -0.92 -3.88
CA GLY A 303 -12.25 -0.22 -5.12
C GLY A 303 -11.02 0.70 -5.02
N PRO A 304 -10.52 1.26 -6.13
CA PRO A 304 -9.50 2.30 -6.09
C PRO A 304 -9.93 3.47 -5.20
N ALA A 305 -9.00 3.99 -4.40
CA ALA A 305 -9.19 5.05 -3.40
C ALA A 305 -10.16 4.71 -2.26
N SER A 306 -10.48 3.42 -2.05
CA SER A 306 -11.31 2.97 -0.92
C SER A 306 -10.45 2.39 0.19
N GLY A 307 -10.86 2.65 1.42
CA GLY A 307 -10.22 2.12 2.62
C GLY A 307 -11.14 1.25 3.47
N ALA A 308 -10.57 0.51 4.40
CA ALA A 308 -11.29 -0.18 5.45
C ALA A 308 -10.42 -0.34 6.69
N ILE A 309 -11.06 -0.56 7.83
CA ILE A 309 -10.42 -1.14 9.01
C ILE A 309 -10.97 -2.55 9.15
N VAL A 310 -10.08 -3.52 9.36
CA VAL A 310 -10.48 -4.88 9.70
C VAL A 310 -9.90 -5.28 11.04
N GLU A 311 -10.68 -6.03 11.83
CA GLU A 311 -10.23 -6.62 13.09
C GLU A 311 -10.45 -8.11 13.10
N PHE A 312 -9.51 -8.85 13.68
CA PHE A 312 -9.56 -10.27 13.86
C PHE A 312 -8.62 -10.71 14.98
N VAL A 313 -8.79 -11.94 15.44
CA VAL A 313 -7.88 -12.60 16.39
C VAL A 313 -7.25 -13.80 15.71
N ILE A 314 -5.94 -13.96 15.87
CA ILE A 314 -5.21 -15.16 15.46
C ILE A 314 -5.17 -16.11 16.69
N PRO A 315 -5.92 -17.23 16.67
CA PRO A 315 -6.08 -18.04 17.88
C PRO A 315 -4.87 -18.92 18.21
N GLU A 316 -4.06 -19.27 17.24
CA GLU A 316 -2.98 -20.25 17.36
C GLU A 316 -1.65 -19.66 16.84
N LYS A 317 -0.54 -20.19 17.35
CA LYS A 317 0.80 -19.90 16.83
C LYS A 317 0.93 -20.41 15.40
N GLY A 318 1.54 -19.63 14.54
CA GLY A 318 1.70 -20.00 13.13
C GLY A 318 2.00 -18.85 12.21
N ASN A 319 2.04 -19.16 10.91
CA ASN A 319 2.24 -18.20 9.85
C ASN A 319 0.94 -18.00 9.06
N TYR A 320 0.37 -16.82 9.11
CA TYR A 320 -0.90 -16.45 8.49
C TYR A 320 -0.64 -15.53 7.32
N THR A 321 -0.95 -16.01 6.12
CA THR A 321 -0.72 -15.22 4.90
C THR A 321 -1.86 -14.26 4.65
N PHE A 322 -1.56 -13.00 4.38
CA PHE A 322 -2.55 -12.04 3.84
C PHE A 322 -2.26 -11.75 2.38
N VAL A 323 -3.31 -11.61 1.60
CA VAL A 323 -3.24 -11.51 0.13
C VAL A 323 -4.29 -10.57 -0.44
N ASP A 324 -4.01 -10.05 -1.63
CA ASP A 324 -5.08 -9.73 -2.58
C ASP A 324 -5.57 -11.05 -3.18
N HIS A 325 -6.85 -11.39 -2.96
CA HIS A 325 -7.42 -12.65 -3.44
C HIS A 325 -7.65 -12.69 -4.96
N SER A 326 -7.37 -11.60 -5.67
CA SER A 326 -7.07 -11.63 -7.11
C SER A 326 -5.67 -12.22 -7.27
N PHE A 327 -5.55 -13.55 -7.31
CA PHE A 327 -4.24 -14.25 -7.20
C PHE A 327 -3.19 -13.83 -8.24
N ALA A 328 -3.60 -13.26 -9.38
CA ALA A 328 -2.66 -12.62 -10.29
C ALA A 328 -1.89 -11.49 -9.58
N TYR A 329 -2.56 -10.70 -8.73
CA TYR A 329 -1.94 -9.60 -8.00
C TYR A 329 -1.12 -10.10 -6.80
N ALA A 330 -1.54 -11.17 -6.13
CA ALA A 330 -0.71 -11.85 -5.13
C ALA A 330 0.62 -12.32 -5.74
N THR A 331 0.60 -12.91 -6.94
CA THR A 331 1.83 -13.32 -7.66
C THR A 331 2.68 -12.14 -8.12
N MET A 332 2.08 -10.97 -8.33
CA MET A 332 2.79 -9.72 -8.66
C MET A 332 3.35 -9.01 -7.42
N GLY A 333 3.07 -9.49 -6.20
CA GLY A 333 3.66 -8.97 -4.97
C GLY A 333 2.70 -8.51 -3.89
N ALA A 334 1.37 -8.53 -4.12
CA ALA A 334 0.35 -8.22 -3.12
C ALA A 334 0.12 -9.41 -2.17
N ILE A 335 1.17 -9.80 -1.47
CA ILE A 335 1.21 -10.92 -0.52
C ILE A 335 2.10 -10.57 0.67
N GLY A 336 1.72 -11.04 1.85
CA GLY A 336 2.50 -10.89 3.08
C GLY A 336 2.15 -11.95 4.11
N SER A 337 2.82 -11.91 5.25
CA SER A 337 2.64 -12.85 6.35
C SER A 337 2.53 -12.13 7.69
N ILE A 338 1.70 -12.68 8.56
CA ILE A 338 1.64 -12.37 9.99
C ILE A 338 2.14 -13.62 10.72
N VAL A 339 3.18 -13.48 11.51
CA VAL A 339 3.72 -14.55 12.35
C VAL A 339 3.18 -14.37 13.76
N ALA A 340 2.39 -15.33 14.23
CA ALA A 340 1.90 -15.40 15.60
C ALA A 340 2.83 -16.30 16.43
N GLU A 341 3.48 -15.74 17.45
CA GLU A 341 4.42 -16.39 18.35
C GLU A 341 3.76 -16.87 19.66
#